data_0172b61e96588390616e6300c353fbb0
#
_entry.id   0172b61e96588390616e6300c353fbb0
#
_cell.length_a   1.000
_cell.length_b   1.000
_cell.length_c   1.000
_cell.angle_alpha   90.00
_cell.angle_beta   90.00
_cell.angle_gamma   90.00
#
_symmetry.space_group_name_H-M   'P 1'
#
loop_
_entity.id
_entity.type
_entity.pdbx_description
1 polymer ?
#
loop_
_entity_poly.entity_id
_entity_poly.type
_entity_poly.pdbx_seq_one_letter_code
_entity_poly.pdbx_strand_id
1 'polypeptide(L)'
;PLLMRLPGGAKGRVDELVQNIDYAPTFLELAGVEVPQDIQGVSLLPLLKGKKEIKGRDALYYHFFEYPAEHMVKRHNGVRTDRYKLIHFYNDIDAWELYDLANDPSELNNLYGKPGTEKLTKQMKEKLAELQRMYGEEVYIAD
;
A
#
# COMPACT_ATOMS: atom_id res chain seq x y z
N PRO A 1 4.64 -12.54 0.07
CA PRO A 1 3.80 -13.10 -1.00
C PRO A 1 2.49 -13.63 -0.44
N LEU A 2 1.41 -13.49 -1.22
CA LEU A 2 0.09 -14.04 -0.93
C LEU A 2 -0.15 -15.26 -1.81
N LEU A 3 -0.60 -16.36 -1.22
CA LEU A 3 -1.06 -17.55 -1.93
C LEU A 3 -2.54 -17.76 -1.66
N MET A 4 -3.34 -17.86 -2.73
CA MET A 4 -4.78 -18.12 -2.63
C MET A 4 -5.16 -19.25 -3.57
N ARG A 5 -6.11 -20.10 -3.14
CA ARG A 5 -6.67 -21.17 -3.96
C ARG A 5 -8.19 -21.07 -3.97
N LEU A 6 -8.73 -20.89 -5.17
CA LEU A 6 -10.17 -21.00 -5.43
C LEU A 6 -10.42 -22.31 -6.20
N PRO A 7 -11.26 -23.24 -5.73
CA PRO A 7 -11.65 -24.42 -6.52
C PRO A 7 -12.24 -23.98 -7.86
N GLY A 8 -11.69 -24.50 -8.98
CA GLY A 8 -12.07 -24.09 -10.33
C GLY A 8 -11.60 -22.69 -10.76
N GLY A 9 -10.86 -22.00 -9.92
CA GLY A 9 -10.31 -20.68 -10.23
C GLY A 9 -9.10 -20.72 -11.18
N ALA A 10 -8.63 -19.52 -11.54
CA ALA A 10 -7.46 -19.34 -12.39
C ALA A 10 -6.18 -19.85 -11.69
N LYS A 11 -5.21 -20.25 -12.50
CA LYS A 11 -3.87 -20.62 -12.05
C LYS A 11 -2.88 -19.63 -12.62
N GLY A 12 -1.89 -19.23 -11.82
CA GLY A 12 -0.83 -18.36 -12.27
C GLY A 12 -0.33 -17.40 -11.21
N ARG A 13 0.48 -16.46 -11.64
CA ARG A 13 0.99 -15.34 -10.86
C ARG A 13 0.24 -14.07 -11.25
N VAL A 14 -0.02 -13.25 -10.25
CA VAL A 14 -0.64 -11.93 -10.39
C VAL A 14 0.30 -10.95 -9.69
N ASP A 15 0.66 -9.88 -10.39
CA ASP A 15 1.59 -8.85 -9.88
C ASP A 15 0.85 -7.59 -9.39
N GLU A 16 -0.47 -7.67 -9.24
CA GLU A 16 -1.30 -6.59 -8.69
C GLU A 16 -0.98 -6.28 -7.23
N LEU A 17 -1.13 -5.02 -6.88
CA LEU A 17 -1.00 -4.56 -5.50
C LEU A 17 -2.17 -5.05 -4.66
N VAL A 18 -1.90 -5.89 -3.66
CA VAL A 18 -2.90 -6.45 -2.74
C VAL A 18 -2.50 -6.25 -1.28
N GLN A 19 -3.48 -6.18 -0.40
CA GLN A 19 -3.29 -5.98 1.04
C GLN A 19 -4.11 -6.99 1.85
N ASN A 20 -3.79 -7.13 3.14
CA ASN A 20 -4.53 -7.99 4.06
C ASN A 20 -5.99 -7.53 4.29
N ILE A 21 -6.28 -6.23 4.17
CA ILE A 21 -7.65 -5.70 4.24
C ILE A 21 -8.56 -6.21 3.10
N ASP A 22 -7.99 -6.78 2.05
CA ASP A 22 -8.72 -7.35 0.90
C ASP A 22 -9.31 -8.74 1.20
N TYR A 23 -8.89 -9.38 2.29
CA TYR A 23 -9.38 -10.73 2.63
C TYR A 23 -10.86 -10.71 3.01
N ALA A 24 -11.26 -9.78 3.88
CA ALA A 24 -12.65 -9.70 4.34
C ALA A 24 -13.64 -9.53 3.19
N PRO A 25 -13.52 -8.52 2.31
CA PRO A 25 -14.44 -8.38 1.18
C PRO A 25 -14.36 -9.57 0.20
N THR A 26 -13.20 -10.22 0.06
CA THR A 26 -13.06 -11.41 -0.78
C THR A 26 -13.88 -12.58 -0.22
N PHE A 27 -13.81 -12.83 1.08
CA PHE A 27 -14.56 -13.92 1.71
C PHE A 27 -16.07 -13.64 1.75
N LEU A 28 -16.48 -12.40 1.98
CA LEU A 28 -17.89 -12.02 1.91
C LEU A 28 -18.47 -12.25 0.51
N GLU A 29 -17.77 -11.79 -0.53
CA GLU A 29 -18.20 -12.00 -1.91
C GLU A 29 -18.23 -13.50 -2.29
N LEU A 30 -17.26 -14.30 -1.83
CA LEU A 30 -17.27 -15.75 -2.01
C LEU A 30 -18.45 -16.42 -1.34
N ALA A 31 -18.88 -15.93 -0.17
CA ALA A 31 -20.04 -16.42 0.57
C ALA A 31 -21.38 -15.92 0.01
N GLY A 32 -21.38 -15.06 -1.00
CA GLY A 32 -22.59 -14.42 -1.53
C GLY A 32 -23.22 -13.40 -0.57
N VAL A 33 -22.43 -12.87 0.36
CA VAL A 33 -22.84 -11.84 1.32
C VAL A 33 -22.44 -10.46 0.78
N GLU A 34 -23.29 -9.48 0.95
CA GLU A 34 -23.01 -8.09 0.58
C GLU A 34 -21.83 -7.56 1.41
N VAL A 35 -20.88 -6.91 0.72
CA VAL A 35 -19.73 -6.29 1.38
C VAL A 35 -20.17 -4.96 2.00
N PRO A 36 -20.04 -4.77 3.32
CA PRO A 36 -20.35 -3.50 3.98
C PRO A 36 -19.56 -2.33 3.39
N GLN A 37 -20.17 -1.14 3.36
CA GLN A 37 -19.58 0.04 2.72
C GLN A 37 -18.39 0.64 3.50
N ASP A 38 -18.26 0.33 4.78
CA ASP A 38 -17.16 0.74 5.64
C ASP A 38 -15.90 -0.13 5.49
N ILE A 39 -15.98 -1.24 4.75
CA ILE A 39 -14.81 -2.05 4.41
C ILE A 39 -13.98 -1.33 3.33
N GLN A 40 -12.76 -0.96 3.69
CA GLN A 40 -11.81 -0.22 2.83
C GLN A 40 -11.05 -1.11 1.84
N GLY A 41 -11.03 -2.42 2.07
CA GLY A 41 -10.43 -3.39 1.16
C GLY A 41 -11.26 -3.62 -0.10
N VAL A 42 -10.65 -4.26 -1.10
CA VAL A 42 -11.34 -4.67 -2.33
C VAL A 42 -11.28 -6.18 -2.51
N SER A 43 -12.34 -6.77 -3.06
CA SER A 43 -12.36 -8.20 -3.29
C SER A 43 -11.33 -8.65 -4.33
N LEU A 44 -10.58 -9.69 -4.00
CA LEU A 44 -9.63 -10.35 -4.90
C LEU A 44 -10.31 -11.44 -5.76
N LEU A 45 -11.60 -11.67 -5.59
CA LEU A 45 -12.34 -12.69 -6.34
C LEU A 45 -12.24 -12.52 -7.88
N PRO A 46 -12.24 -11.29 -8.44
CA PRO A 46 -12.00 -11.11 -9.86
C PRO A 46 -10.63 -11.67 -10.33
N LEU A 47 -9.56 -11.47 -9.55
CA LEU A 47 -8.23 -12.01 -9.86
C LEU A 47 -8.24 -13.54 -9.77
N LEU A 48 -8.88 -14.10 -8.75
CA LEU A 48 -9.02 -15.55 -8.57
C LEU A 48 -9.82 -16.20 -9.71
N LYS A 49 -10.70 -15.44 -10.37
CA LYS A 49 -11.46 -15.85 -11.56
C LYS A 49 -10.73 -15.54 -12.89
N GLY A 50 -9.48 -15.05 -12.84
CA GLY A 50 -8.63 -14.84 -14.02
C GLY A 50 -8.71 -13.46 -14.65
N LYS A 51 -9.30 -12.45 -13.99
CA LYS A 51 -9.11 -11.06 -14.39
C LYS A 51 -7.68 -10.64 -14.09
N LYS A 52 -7.16 -9.69 -14.87
CA LYS A 52 -5.74 -9.30 -14.80
C LYS A 52 -5.47 -8.11 -13.88
N GLU A 53 -6.50 -7.40 -13.47
CA GLU A 53 -6.35 -6.15 -12.70
C GLU A 53 -7.43 -5.97 -11.64
N ILE A 54 -7.09 -5.25 -10.59
CA ILE A 54 -8.04 -4.69 -9.61
C ILE A 54 -8.36 -3.27 -10.06
N LYS A 55 -9.61 -3.02 -10.40
CA LYS A 55 -10.04 -1.74 -10.89
C LYS A 55 -9.87 -0.63 -9.83
N GLY A 56 -9.15 0.44 -10.19
CA GLY A 56 -9.03 1.65 -9.37
C GLY A 56 -7.95 1.63 -8.31
N ARG A 57 -7.08 0.60 -8.24
CA ARG A 57 -5.97 0.58 -7.31
C ARG A 57 -4.65 0.79 -8.04
N ASP A 58 -4.03 1.94 -7.84
CA ASP A 58 -2.72 2.31 -8.38
C ASP A 58 -1.64 2.46 -7.29
N ALA A 59 -2.06 2.44 -6.02
CA ALA A 59 -1.17 2.54 -4.88
C ALA A 59 -1.76 1.85 -3.64
N LEU A 60 -0.89 1.53 -2.69
CA LEU A 60 -1.23 1.05 -1.35
C LEU A 60 -0.83 2.08 -0.32
N TYR A 61 -1.70 2.30 0.67
CA TYR A 61 -1.40 3.01 1.90
C TYR A 61 -1.17 2.02 3.03
N TYR A 62 -0.24 2.31 3.92
CA TYR A 62 -0.03 1.56 5.16
C TYR A 62 0.39 2.50 6.29
N HIS A 63 0.06 2.09 7.53
CA HIS A 63 0.36 2.84 8.74
C HIS A 63 0.80 1.89 9.86
N PHE A 64 1.91 2.19 10.51
CA PHE A 64 2.44 1.46 11.66
C PHE A 64 2.50 2.39 12.87
N PHE A 65 1.75 2.05 13.91
CA PHE A 65 1.53 2.91 15.08
C PHE A 65 2.35 2.50 16.31
N GLU A 66 2.82 1.24 16.35
CA GLU A 66 3.41 0.66 17.55
C GLU A 66 4.84 1.13 17.80
N TYR A 67 4.97 2.15 18.65
CA TYR A 67 6.28 2.54 19.16
C TYR A 67 6.12 3.34 20.47
N PRO A 68 6.97 3.09 21.51
CA PRO A 68 7.87 1.94 21.65
C PRO A 68 7.08 0.65 21.89
N ALA A 69 7.51 -0.44 21.25
CA ALA A 69 6.87 -1.76 21.35
C ALA A 69 7.91 -2.87 21.11
N GLU A 70 7.47 -4.13 21.05
CA GLU A 70 8.34 -5.30 20.91
C GLU A 70 9.33 -5.20 19.72
N HIS A 71 8.88 -4.65 18.59
CA HIS A 71 9.69 -4.57 17.38
C HIS A 71 10.62 -3.36 17.31
N MET A 72 10.51 -2.38 18.19
CA MET A 72 11.31 -1.16 18.24
C MET A 72 11.36 -0.37 16.91
N VAL A 73 10.44 -0.66 15.99
CA VAL A 73 10.29 0.08 14.72
C VAL A 73 9.57 1.38 15.00
N LYS A 74 10.12 2.49 14.49
CA LYS A 74 9.53 3.81 14.64
C LYS A 74 8.18 3.91 13.94
N ARG A 75 7.27 4.74 14.49
CA ARG A 75 5.99 5.02 13.84
C ARG A 75 6.20 5.56 12.46
N HIS A 76 5.50 5.02 11.50
CA HIS A 76 5.58 5.47 10.13
C HIS A 76 4.30 5.18 9.34
N ASN A 77 4.07 5.98 8.35
CA ASN A 77 3.11 5.69 7.30
C ASN A 77 3.80 5.73 5.93
N GLY A 78 3.13 5.26 4.93
CA GLY A 78 3.72 5.27 3.61
C GLY A 78 2.76 4.93 2.49
N VAL A 79 3.23 5.19 1.29
CA VAL A 79 2.57 4.84 0.04
C VAL A 79 3.50 4.02 -0.83
N ARG A 80 2.95 2.97 -1.42
CA ARG A 80 3.62 2.14 -2.41
C ARG A 80 2.81 2.10 -3.71
N THR A 81 3.46 2.43 -4.81
CA THR A 81 3.00 2.15 -6.17
C THR A 81 3.69 0.90 -6.71
N ASP A 82 3.45 0.52 -7.95
CA ASP A 82 4.18 -0.60 -8.57
C ASP A 82 5.69 -0.36 -8.58
N ARG A 83 6.13 0.90 -8.76
CA ARG A 83 7.54 1.23 -8.91
C ARG A 83 8.14 1.95 -7.72
N TYR A 84 7.43 2.83 -7.05
CA TYR A 84 8.00 3.70 -6.03
C TYR A 84 7.38 3.43 -4.66
N LYS A 85 8.18 3.67 -3.61
CA LYS A 85 7.74 3.60 -2.22
C LYS A 85 8.22 4.85 -1.50
N LEU A 86 7.31 5.55 -0.82
CA LEU A 86 7.62 6.67 0.06
C LEU A 86 7.20 6.30 1.48
N ILE A 87 8.08 6.56 2.44
CA ILE A 87 7.85 6.31 3.86
C ILE A 87 8.05 7.62 4.61
N HIS A 88 7.16 7.92 5.56
CA HIS A 88 7.30 9.01 6.51
C HIS A 88 7.35 8.47 7.93
N PHE A 89 8.50 8.58 8.58
CA PHE A 89 8.67 8.34 10.01
C PHE A 89 8.32 9.62 10.75
N TYR A 90 7.14 9.67 11.34
CA TYR A 90 6.59 10.83 11.97
C TYR A 90 6.77 10.80 13.50
N ASN A 91 6.61 11.96 14.17
CA ASN A 91 6.71 12.19 15.60
C ASN A 91 8.10 11.91 16.21
N ASP A 92 8.64 10.72 16.08
CA ASP A 92 9.84 10.29 16.81
C ASP A 92 11.15 10.80 16.17
N ILE A 93 11.24 10.84 14.85
CA ILE A 93 12.45 11.22 14.12
C ILE A 93 12.21 12.17 12.95
N ASP A 94 10.98 12.32 12.49
CA ASP A 94 10.60 13.13 11.31
C ASP A 94 11.54 12.93 10.12
N ALA A 95 11.59 11.70 9.62
CA ALA A 95 12.45 11.30 8.52
C ALA A 95 11.65 10.74 7.34
N TRP A 96 12.17 10.96 6.15
CA TRP A 96 11.56 10.47 4.91
C TRP A 96 12.47 9.53 4.17
N GLU A 97 11.88 8.50 3.57
CA GLU A 97 12.57 7.59 2.69
C GLU A 97 11.80 7.43 1.38
N LEU A 98 12.52 7.44 0.25
CA LEU A 98 11.97 7.26 -1.09
C LEU A 98 12.79 6.23 -1.84
N TYR A 99 12.13 5.22 -2.42
CA TYR A 99 12.80 4.13 -3.12
C TYR A 99 12.22 3.90 -4.52
N ASP A 100 13.08 3.57 -5.48
CA ASP A 100 12.72 3.08 -6.82
C ASP A 100 12.85 1.55 -6.82
N LEU A 101 11.76 0.86 -6.56
CA LEU A 101 11.72 -0.60 -6.40
C LEU A 101 12.10 -1.36 -7.69
N ALA A 102 12.03 -0.72 -8.85
CA ALA A 102 12.43 -1.34 -10.11
C ALA A 102 13.96 -1.39 -10.25
N ASN A 103 14.67 -0.36 -9.77
CA ASN A 103 16.12 -0.27 -9.82
C ASN A 103 16.81 -0.69 -8.52
N ASP A 104 16.09 -0.63 -7.41
CA ASP A 104 16.56 -0.96 -6.06
C ASP A 104 15.50 -1.78 -5.29
N PRO A 105 15.27 -3.05 -5.67
CA PRO A 105 14.27 -3.91 -5.03
C PRO A 105 14.60 -4.26 -3.57
N SER A 106 15.83 -4.01 -3.14
CA SER A 106 16.30 -4.23 -1.77
C SER A 106 16.20 -2.99 -0.88
N GLU A 107 15.74 -1.85 -1.43
CA GLU A 107 15.53 -0.60 -0.69
C GLU A 107 16.79 -0.11 0.06
N LEU A 108 17.96 -0.19 -0.60
CA LEU A 108 19.25 0.18 0.00
C LEU A 108 19.65 1.63 -0.28
N ASN A 109 19.02 2.29 -1.27
CA ASN A 109 19.37 3.63 -1.71
C ASN A 109 18.20 4.59 -1.51
N ASN A 110 18.16 5.27 -0.36
CA ASN A 110 17.19 6.32 -0.14
C ASN A 110 17.41 7.48 -1.13
N LEU A 111 16.39 7.78 -1.93
CA LEU A 111 16.38 8.84 -2.94
C LEU A 111 15.84 10.17 -2.40
N TYR A 112 15.24 10.18 -1.21
CA TYR A 112 14.67 11.39 -0.65
C TYR A 112 15.72 12.47 -0.44
N GLY A 113 15.44 13.68 -0.93
CA GLY A 113 16.36 14.82 -0.84
C GLY A 113 17.56 14.76 -1.79
N LYS A 114 17.68 13.74 -2.67
CA LYS A 114 18.74 13.70 -3.68
C LYS A 114 18.43 14.64 -4.86
N PRO A 115 19.44 15.29 -5.44
CA PRO A 115 19.26 16.13 -6.64
C PRO A 115 18.55 15.38 -7.76
N GLY A 116 17.54 16.00 -8.37
CA GLY A 116 16.76 15.42 -9.48
C GLY A 116 15.57 14.55 -9.04
N THR A 117 15.34 14.38 -7.75
CA THR A 117 14.19 13.61 -7.23
C THR A 117 13.03 14.48 -6.72
N GLU A 118 13.14 15.80 -6.81
CA GLU A 118 12.19 16.77 -6.23
C GLU A 118 10.77 16.57 -6.77
N LYS A 119 10.67 16.41 -8.10
CA LYS A 119 9.38 16.19 -8.76
C LYS A 119 8.73 14.86 -8.32
N LEU A 120 9.53 13.79 -8.27
CA LEU A 120 9.07 12.48 -7.82
C LEU A 120 8.64 12.52 -6.35
N THR A 121 9.45 13.12 -5.49
CA THR A 121 9.14 13.31 -4.07
C THR A 121 7.80 14.02 -3.89
N LYS A 122 7.58 15.12 -4.62
CA LYS A 122 6.31 15.86 -4.59
C LYS A 122 5.14 14.98 -5.00
N GLN A 123 5.25 14.26 -6.12
CA GLN A 123 4.20 13.36 -6.61
C GLN A 123 3.85 12.27 -5.60
N MET A 124 4.85 11.67 -4.96
CA MET A 124 4.64 10.62 -3.98
C MET A 124 4.03 11.15 -2.67
N LYS A 125 4.43 12.37 -2.23
CA LYS A 125 3.78 13.04 -1.10
C LYS A 125 2.31 13.37 -1.40
N GLU A 126 2.01 13.86 -2.58
CA GLU A 126 0.62 14.14 -3.02
C GLU A 126 -0.22 12.86 -3.03
N LYS A 127 0.33 11.74 -3.54
CA LYS A 127 -0.34 10.44 -3.52
C LYS A 127 -0.55 9.92 -2.09
N LEU A 128 0.42 10.07 -1.19
CA LEU A 128 0.28 9.73 0.22
C LEU A 128 -0.87 10.51 0.86
N ALA A 129 -0.89 11.83 0.66
CA ALA A 129 -1.94 12.69 1.22
C ALA A 129 -3.34 12.39 0.63
N GLU A 130 -3.42 12.01 -0.64
CA GLU A 130 -4.66 11.55 -1.28
C GLU A 130 -5.22 10.31 -0.57
N LEU A 131 -4.37 9.29 -0.36
CA LEU A 131 -4.77 8.05 0.30
C LEU A 131 -5.11 8.24 1.78
N GLN A 132 -4.37 9.08 2.50
CA GLN A 132 -4.69 9.43 3.89
C GLN A 132 -6.11 10.03 3.99
N ARG A 133 -6.46 10.97 3.12
CA ARG A 133 -7.82 11.53 3.09
C ARG A 133 -8.87 10.48 2.72
N MET A 134 -8.57 9.61 1.75
CA MET A 134 -9.46 8.53 1.33
C MET A 134 -9.79 7.58 2.48
N TYR A 135 -8.81 7.29 3.34
CA TYR A 135 -8.97 6.40 4.48
C TYR A 135 -9.32 7.10 5.80
N GLY A 136 -9.59 8.41 5.76
CA GLY A 136 -9.99 9.18 6.96
C GLY A 136 -8.87 9.42 7.96
N GLU A 137 -7.62 9.35 7.50
CA GLU A 137 -6.43 9.62 8.32
C GLU A 137 -6.06 11.10 8.33
N GLU A 138 -5.41 11.56 9.41
CA GLU A 138 -4.83 12.88 9.44
C GLU A 138 -3.67 13.02 8.46
N VAL A 139 -3.65 14.10 7.68
CA VAL A 139 -2.59 14.36 6.72
C VAL A 139 -1.42 15.02 7.43
N TYR A 140 -0.38 14.26 7.73
CA TYR A 140 0.89 14.76 8.24
C TYR A 140 1.82 15.09 7.06
N ILE A 141 1.66 16.25 6.45
CA ILE A 141 2.65 16.80 5.52
C ILE A 141 3.38 17.87 6.29
N ALA A 142 4.60 17.59 6.74
CA ALA A 142 5.51 18.65 7.15
C ALA A 142 5.88 19.47 5.91
N ASP A 143 5.76 20.81 6.02
CA ASP A 143 6.11 21.79 4.99
C ASP A 143 7.58 21.69 4.53
#